data_067c162501238fdc701377934315fc67
#
_entry.id   067c162501238fdc701377934315fc67
#
_cell.length_a   1.000
_cell.length_b   1.000
_cell.length_c   1.000
_cell.angle_alpha   90.00
_cell.angle_beta   90.00
_cell.angle_gamma   90.00
#
_symmetry.space_group_name_H-M   'P 1'
#
loop_
_entity.id
_entity.type
_entity.pdbx_description
1 polymer ?
#
loop_
_entity_poly.entity_id
_entity_poly.type
_entity_poly.pdbx_seq_one_letter_code
_entity_poly.pdbx_strand_id
1 'polypeptide(L)'
;MMENSMNGSPTTSAHVETESTLLQIWSEVLNTNPIGIHDDFLGLGGDSLAAMRCINRIIATFGVEVRLDLFLIESANIAQVAAEIARIQPNTGQLAARANA
;
A
#
# COMPACT_ATOMS: atom_id res chain seq x y z
N MET A 1 -26.29 -0.10 -16.55
CA MET A 1 -25.72 -0.04 -16.20
C MET A 1 -24.98 -0.11 -15.60
N MET A 2 -25.30 -0.08 -15.52
CA MET A 2 -24.63 -0.16 -14.92
C MET A 2 -23.84 -0.18 -14.27
N GLU A 3 -23.99 -0.20 -14.17
CA GLU A 3 -23.24 -0.26 -13.53
C GLU A 3 -22.56 -0.08 -12.88
N ASN A 4 -22.85 0.21 -12.86
CA ASN A 4 -22.12 0.43 -12.23
C ASN A 4 -21.76 0.51 -11.37
N SER A 5 -22.20 0.51 -11.27
CA SER A 5 -21.92 0.57 -10.48
C SER A 5 -21.45 0.57 -9.83
N MET A 6 -21.58 0.54 -9.82
CA MET A 6 -21.19 0.50 -9.17
C MET A 6 -20.63 0.52 -8.59
N ASN A 7 -20.85 0.60 -8.65
CA ASN A 7 -20.39 0.62 -8.02
C ASN A 7 -19.72 0.52 -7.26
N GLY A 8 -19.78 -0.27 -7.58
CA GLY A 8 -19.22 -0.61 -6.30
C GLY A 8 -18.83 0.59 -5.47
N SER A 9 -18.46 0.31 -4.26
CA SER A 9 -18.06 1.39 -3.39
C SER A 9 -16.69 1.92 -3.81
N PRO A 10 -16.55 3.23 -3.98
CA PRO A 10 -15.24 3.80 -4.31
C PRO A 10 -14.17 3.47 -3.26
N THR A 11 -14.57 3.42 -2.00
CA THR A 11 -13.64 3.10 -0.93
C THR A 11 -13.08 1.70 -1.09
N THR A 12 -13.93 0.76 -1.41
CA THR A 12 -13.50 -0.61 -1.61
C THR A 12 -12.54 -0.71 -2.78
N SER A 13 -12.85 -0.01 -3.87
CA SER A 13 -11.98 -0.03 -5.03
C SER A 13 -10.62 0.53 -4.72
N ALA A 14 -10.58 1.62 -3.95
CA ALA A 14 -9.30 2.23 -3.59
C ALA A 14 -8.45 1.29 -2.76
N HIS A 15 -9.05 0.57 -1.82
CA HIS A 15 -8.31 -0.38 -1.00
C HIS A 15 -7.76 -1.53 -1.83
N VAL A 16 -8.57 -2.04 -2.74
CA VAL A 16 -8.13 -3.13 -3.60
C VAL A 16 -6.96 -2.70 -4.47
N GLU A 17 -7.03 -1.49 -5.01
CA GLU A 17 -5.96 -0.99 -5.86
C GLU A 17 -4.69 -0.77 -5.06
N THR A 18 -4.81 -0.24 -3.86
CA THR A 18 -3.65 -0.02 -3.01
C THR A 18 -2.99 -1.35 -2.66
N GLU A 19 -3.78 -2.32 -2.27
CA GLU A 19 -3.23 -3.64 -1.93
C GLU A 19 -2.59 -4.30 -3.15
N SER A 20 -3.22 -4.18 -4.28
CA SER A 20 -2.68 -4.76 -5.50
C SER A 20 -1.33 -4.14 -5.87
N THR A 21 -1.23 -2.83 -5.74
CA THR A 21 0.03 -2.14 -6.02
C THR A 21 1.10 -2.54 -5.01
N LEU A 22 0.73 -2.67 -3.74
CA LEU A 22 1.67 -3.10 -2.72
C LEU A 22 2.14 -4.52 -2.93
N LEU A 23 1.25 -5.39 -3.37
CA LEU A 23 1.63 -6.76 -3.71
C LEU A 23 2.72 -6.75 -4.77
N GLN A 24 2.56 -5.91 -5.77
CA GLN A 24 3.55 -5.81 -6.83
C GLN A 24 4.87 -5.29 -6.30
N ILE A 25 4.82 -4.23 -5.48
CA ILE A 25 6.03 -3.66 -4.90
C ILE A 25 6.77 -4.71 -4.05
N TRP A 26 6.03 -5.38 -3.18
CA TRP A 26 6.64 -6.37 -2.30
C TRP A 26 7.21 -7.55 -3.08
N SER A 27 6.48 -8.01 -4.09
CA SER A 27 6.95 -9.12 -4.91
C SER A 27 8.27 -8.78 -5.58
N GLU A 28 8.38 -7.56 -6.07
CA GLU A 28 9.60 -7.14 -6.75
C GLU A 28 10.75 -6.93 -5.77
N VAL A 29 10.47 -6.26 -4.66
CA VAL A 29 11.51 -5.97 -3.68
C VAL A 29 11.99 -7.23 -2.99
N LEU A 30 11.07 -8.10 -2.60
CA LEU A 30 11.41 -9.32 -1.88
C LEU A 30 11.74 -10.47 -2.81
N ASN A 31 11.51 -10.30 -4.10
CA ASN A 31 11.73 -11.33 -5.08
C ASN A 31 11.00 -12.61 -4.70
N THR A 32 9.75 -12.45 -4.30
CA THR A 32 8.92 -13.54 -3.81
C THR A 32 7.55 -13.45 -4.45
N ASN A 33 7.05 -14.60 -4.86
CA ASN A 33 5.73 -14.64 -5.49
C ASN A 33 5.22 -16.08 -5.43
N PRO A 34 3.97 -16.30 -5.04
CA PRO A 34 2.97 -15.31 -4.69
C PRO A 34 3.08 -14.82 -3.25
N ILE A 35 2.46 -13.68 -2.98
CA ILE A 35 2.39 -13.11 -1.65
C ILE A 35 0.93 -12.87 -1.33
N GLY A 36 0.51 -13.25 -0.12
CA GLY A 36 -0.82 -12.94 0.36
C GLY A 36 -0.83 -11.62 1.11
N ILE A 37 -1.96 -10.94 1.09
CA ILE A 37 -2.04 -9.63 1.74
C ILE A 37 -1.92 -9.72 3.26
N HIS A 38 -2.03 -10.91 3.81
CA HIS A 38 -1.88 -11.10 5.25
C HIS A 38 -0.54 -11.72 5.62
N ASP A 39 0.34 -11.93 4.65
CA ASP A 39 1.69 -12.43 4.93
C ASP A 39 2.52 -11.28 5.50
N ASP A 40 3.18 -11.52 6.63
CA ASP A 40 3.94 -10.46 7.27
C ASP A 40 5.30 -10.26 6.62
N PHE A 41 5.76 -9.03 6.69
CA PHE A 41 6.97 -8.62 5.98
C PHE A 41 8.19 -9.43 6.35
N LEU A 42 8.44 -9.58 7.65
CA LEU A 42 9.62 -10.32 8.10
C LEU A 42 9.49 -11.79 7.79
N GLY A 43 8.29 -12.33 7.87
CA GLY A 43 8.05 -13.74 7.52
C GLY A 43 8.32 -14.03 6.07
N LEU A 44 8.21 -13.03 5.21
CA LEU A 44 8.52 -13.18 3.80
C LEU A 44 10.01 -13.01 3.50
N GLY A 45 10.81 -12.81 4.51
CA GLY A 45 12.25 -12.63 4.32
C GLY A 45 12.67 -11.18 4.20
N GLY A 46 11.81 -10.25 4.58
CA GLY A 46 12.16 -8.84 4.52
C GLY A 46 13.18 -8.47 5.56
N ASP A 47 13.99 -7.48 5.23
CA ASP A 47 14.99 -6.94 6.14
C ASP A 47 15.01 -5.43 6.00
N SER A 48 15.98 -4.77 6.63
CA SER A 48 16.06 -3.32 6.63
C SER A 48 16.18 -2.75 5.21
N LEU A 49 17.02 -3.36 4.41
CA LEU A 49 17.23 -2.88 3.05
C LEU A 49 15.95 -3.02 2.23
N ALA A 50 15.31 -4.17 2.34
CA ALA A 50 14.05 -4.40 1.63
C ALA A 50 12.99 -3.41 2.11
N ALA A 51 12.92 -3.16 3.41
CA ALA A 51 11.96 -2.22 3.96
C ALA A 51 12.18 -0.83 3.38
N MET A 52 13.42 -0.38 3.31
CA MET A 52 13.70 0.93 2.77
C MET A 52 13.35 1.00 1.28
N ARG A 53 13.59 -0.07 0.55
CA ARG A 53 13.21 -0.10 -0.85
C ARG A 53 11.70 -0.02 -1.01
N CYS A 54 10.97 -0.74 -0.17
CA CYS A 54 9.51 -0.68 -0.21
C CYS A 54 9.03 0.73 0.10
N ILE A 55 9.60 1.35 1.14
CA ILE A 55 9.20 2.70 1.52
C ILE A 55 9.46 3.67 0.38
N ASN A 56 10.61 3.58 -0.26
CA ASN A 56 10.92 4.45 -1.39
C ASN A 56 9.92 4.25 -2.53
N ARG A 57 9.56 3.01 -2.80
CA ARG A 57 8.59 2.72 -3.85
C ARG A 57 7.20 3.27 -3.48
N ILE A 58 6.86 3.19 -2.21
CA ILE A 58 5.58 3.72 -1.74
C ILE A 58 5.55 5.22 -1.88
N ILE A 59 6.64 5.89 -1.53
CA ILE A 59 6.72 7.34 -1.71
C ILE A 59 6.56 7.70 -3.18
N ALA A 60 7.25 6.99 -4.06
CA ALA A 60 7.19 7.29 -5.48
C ALA A 60 5.80 7.04 -6.06
N THR A 61 5.09 6.06 -5.52
CA THR A 61 3.80 5.66 -6.09
C THR A 61 2.64 6.40 -5.45
N PHE A 62 2.66 6.56 -4.14
CA PHE A 62 1.52 7.12 -3.40
C PHE A 62 1.80 8.52 -2.84
N GLY A 63 3.06 8.95 -2.83
CA GLY A 63 3.41 10.21 -2.23
C GLY A 63 3.32 10.18 -0.71
N VAL A 64 3.40 9.01 -0.12
CA VAL A 64 3.24 8.82 1.32
C VAL A 64 4.49 8.15 1.88
N GLU A 65 4.98 8.66 2.99
CA GLU A 65 6.10 8.03 3.69
C GLU A 65 5.56 7.27 4.89
N VAL A 66 5.74 5.96 4.89
CA VAL A 66 5.35 5.13 6.04
C VAL A 66 6.60 4.86 6.87
N ARG A 67 6.38 4.59 8.15
CA ARG A 67 7.49 4.44 9.09
C ARG A 67 8.19 3.11 8.89
N LEU A 68 9.51 3.15 9.04
CA LEU A 68 10.30 1.93 8.97
C LEU A 68 9.87 0.93 10.03
N ASP A 69 9.48 1.43 11.21
CA ASP A 69 9.02 0.57 12.30
C ASP A 69 7.88 -0.33 11.90
N LEU A 70 7.02 0.17 11.03
CA LEU A 70 5.87 -0.62 10.58
C LEU A 70 6.34 -1.92 9.96
N PHE A 71 7.43 -1.88 9.22
CA PHE A 71 7.97 -3.06 8.55
C PHE A 71 8.79 -3.92 9.48
N LEU A 72 9.67 -3.31 10.27
CA LEU A 72 10.70 -4.06 10.98
C LEU A 72 10.32 -4.43 12.39
N ILE A 73 9.50 -3.63 13.04
CA ILE A 73 9.10 -3.89 14.41
C ILE A 73 7.74 -4.55 14.45
N GLU A 74 6.80 -4.00 13.71
CA GLU A 74 5.44 -4.54 13.70
C GLU A 74 5.27 -5.67 12.70
N SER A 75 6.23 -5.81 11.79
CA SER A 75 6.18 -6.83 10.74
C SER A 75 4.85 -6.82 10.02
N ALA A 76 4.49 -5.66 9.52
CA ALA A 76 3.18 -5.45 8.94
C ALA A 76 2.98 -6.31 7.69
N ASN A 77 1.72 -6.63 7.44
CA ASN A 77 1.35 -7.26 6.18
C ASN A 77 0.85 -6.17 5.23
N ILE A 78 0.53 -6.57 4.01
CA ILE A 78 0.11 -5.60 3.00
C ILE A 78 -1.19 -4.92 3.40
N ALA A 79 -2.12 -5.65 4.00
CA ALA A 79 -3.37 -5.04 4.44
C ALA A 79 -3.10 -3.93 5.45
N GLN A 80 -2.15 -4.15 6.36
CA GLN A 80 -1.81 -3.14 7.36
C GLN A 80 -1.13 -1.94 6.73
N VAL A 81 -0.23 -2.18 5.78
CA VAL A 81 0.43 -1.07 5.10
C VAL A 81 -0.58 -0.26 4.29
N ALA A 82 -1.50 -0.93 3.63
CA ALA A 82 -2.55 -0.24 2.88
C ALA A 82 -3.40 0.62 3.81
N ALA A 83 -3.73 0.09 4.98
CA ALA A 83 -4.50 0.85 5.96
C ALA A 83 -3.73 2.07 6.45
N GLU A 84 -2.42 1.92 6.62
CA GLU A 84 -1.60 3.03 7.06
C GLU A 84 -1.52 4.11 5.99
N ILE A 85 -1.38 3.71 4.74
CA ILE A 85 -1.38 4.68 3.64
C ILE A 85 -2.71 5.42 3.60
N ALA A 86 -3.81 4.71 3.75
CA ALA A 86 -5.13 5.35 3.74
C ALA A 86 -5.28 6.31 4.91
N ARG A 87 -4.72 5.96 6.08
CA ARG A 87 -4.80 6.82 7.24
C ARG A 87 -4.02 8.12 7.01
N ILE A 88 -2.86 8.01 6.38
CA ILE A 88 -2.01 9.17 6.16
C ILE A 88 -2.60 10.08 5.08
N GLN A 89 -3.22 9.51 4.07
CA GLN A 89 -3.79 10.31 2.99
C GLN A 89 -5.27 10.01 2.78
N PRO A 90 -6.08 10.19 3.83
CA PRO A 90 -7.49 9.83 3.76
C PRO A 90 -8.25 10.65 2.73
N ASN A 91 -7.78 11.83 2.42
CA ASN A 91 -8.47 12.72 1.48
C ASN A 91 -7.64 12.98 0.24
N THR A 92 -6.82 12.02 -0.10
CA THR A 92 -5.90 12.20 -1.20
C THR A 92 -6.57 12.68 -2.46
N GLY A 93 -7.65 12.04 -2.83
CA GLY A 93 -8.34 12.44 -4.03
C GLY A 93 -8.81 13.86 -3.94
N GLN A 94 -9.33 14.22 -2.80
CA GLN A 94 -9.82 15.57 -2.62
C GLN A 94 -8.69 16.56 -2.55
N LEU A 95 -7.61 16.17 -1.90
CA LEU A 95 -6.46 17.05 -1.83
C LEU A 95 -5.91 17.35 -3.20
N ALA A 96 -5.81 16.31 -4.00
CA ALA A 96 -5.31 16.50 -5.35
C ALA A 96 -6.21 17.44 -6.11
N ALA A 97 -7.50 17.26 -5.98
CA ALA A 97 -8.43 18.14 -6.65
C ALA A 97 -8.27 19.57 -6.18
N ARG A 98 -8.09 19.74 -4.89
CA ARG A 98 -7.95 21.09 -4.37
C ARG A 98 -6.63 21.70 -4.75
N ALA A 99 -5.60 20.90 -4.76
CA ALA A 99 -4.31 21.42 -5.14
C ALA A 99 -4.37 21.97 -6.54
N ASN A 100 -5.18 21.37 -7.35
CA ASN A 100 -5.33 21.83 -8.71
C ASN A 100 -6.15 23.07 -8.83
N ALA A 101 -6.93 23.31 -7.85
CA ALA A 101 -7.84 24.45 -7.92
C ALA A 101 -7.10 25.77 -7.80
#